data_1652ea2bcd61681ed507afd2988c1482
#
_entry.id   1652ea2bcd61681ed507afd2988c1482
#
_cell.length_a   1.000
_cell.length_b   1.000
_cell.length_c   1.000
_cell.angle_alpha   90.00
_cell.angle_beta   90.00
_cell.angle_gamma   90.00
#
_symmetry.space_group_name_H-M   'P 1'
#
loop_
_entity.id
_entity.type
_entity.pdbx_description
1 polymer ?
#
loop_
_entity_poly.entity_id
_entity_poly.type
_entity_poly.pdbx_seq_one_letter_code
_entity_poly.pdbx_strand_id
1 'polypeptide(L)'
;DVTTQPIFRFRVSRLQEQIVMRIRLPRILLAAVVGFALAAAGTIMQGFFRNPMADPSIIGVSAGAAVGAVAVIALGSVGPLGLEAAAFAGALLAAFTVYLIATRGGRTPVATLLLAGVAVQALLGAVVSLLLLLSGENLREAIYWLMGHLHRSAWDDVAVAAPIVLGGFLLLLPYVRELNVLLLGEEDAHAVGVDVERTKLLLLAGASLVTAVAVSVAGVIGFVGLIVPHAVRLVVGPDHRVLLPASAFAGAAFLVATDTIARVGAAELPVGIVTAFLGAPFFLYLLRDREVYAL
;
A
#
# COMPACT_ATOMS: atom_id res chain seq x y z
N ASP A 1 39.66 -25.02 25.85
CA ASP A 1 39.36 -23.92 24.92
C ASP A 1 38.91 -24.52 23.57
N VAL A 2 37.60 -24.65 23.39
CA VAL A 2 37.01 -25.05 22.13
C VAL A 2 36.94 -23.80 21.28
N THR A 3 37.94 -23.53 20.45
CA THR A 3 37.91 -22.46 19.45
C THR A 3 36.89 -22.84 18.39
N THR A 4 35.71 -22.24 18.43
CA THR A 4 34.69 -22.28 17.36
C THR A 4 35.29 -21.58 16.13
N GLN A 5 35.98 -22.35 15.27
CA GLN A 5 36.35 -21.84 13.95
C GLN A 5 35.07 -21.74 13.11
N PRO A 6 34.78 -20.58 12.49
CA PRO A 6 33.62 -20.48 11.60
C PRO A 6 33.78 -21.45 10.44
N ILE A 7 32.77 -22.29 10.21
CA ILE A 7 32.75 -23.36 9.18
C ILE A 7 32.93 -22.79 7.75
N PHE A 8 32.65 -21.49 7.58
CA PHE A 8 32.82 -20.78 6.31
C PHE A 8 33.60 -19.48 6.50
N ARG A 9 34.78 -19.36 5.90
CA ARG A 9 35.53 -18.10 5.79
C ARG A 9 35.23 -17.48 4.43
N PHE A 10 34.19 -16.65 4.35
CA PHE A 10 33.98 -15.83 3.15
C PHE A 10 34.91 -14.60 3.22
N ARG A 11 35.79 -14.46 2.25
CA ARG A 11 36.52 -13.21 2.01
C ARG A 11 35.59 -12.27 1.23
N VAL A 12 34.77 -11.51 1.94
CA VAL A 12 33.94 -10.47 1.34
C VAL A 12 34.80 -9.22 1.14
N SER A 13 34.83 -8.68 -0.08
CA SER A 13 35.50 -7.39 -0.30
C SER A 13 34.68 -6.26 0.36
N ARG A 14 35.36 -5.21 0.82
CA ARG A 14 34.69 -4.03 1.39
C ARG A 14 33.62 -3.44 0.44
N LEU A 15 33.85 -3.51 -0.87
CA LEU A 15 32.91 -3.08 -1.88
C LEU A 15 31.62 -3.92 -1.87
N GLN A 16 31.77 -5.26 -1.81
CA GLN A 16 30.61 -6.17 -1.73
C GLN A 16 29.79 -5.94 -0.47
N GLU A 17 30.47 -5.75 0.66
CA GLU A 17 29.81 -5.43 1.93
C GLU A 17 29.04 -4.10 1.85
N GLN A 18 29.63 -3.06 1.28
CA GLN A 18 28.95 -1.76 1.11
C GLN A 18 27.73 -1.87 0.18
N ILE A 19 27.85 -2.62 -0.94
CA ILE A 19 26.72 -2.83 -1.85
C ILE A 19 25.56 -3.55 -1.13
N VAL A 20 25.87 -4.61 -0.37
CA VAL A 20 24.85 -5.37 0.34
C VAL A 20 24.22 -4.52 1.43
N MET A 21 25.03 -3.91 2.30
CA MET A 21 24.52 -3.25 3.51
C MET A 21 23.92 -1.86 3.26
N ARG A 22 24.39 -1.12 2.24
CA ARG A 22 23.93 0.25 1.98
C ARG A 22 22.94 0.38 0.83
N ILE A 23 22.91 -0.58 -0.09
CA ILE A 23 22.05 -0.50 -1.29
C ILE A 23 21.00 -1.62 -1.29
N ARG A 24 21.45 -2.89 -1.16
CA ARG A 24 20.53 -4.02 -1.34
C ARG A 24 19.63 -4.26 -0.14
N LEU A 25 20.20 -4.25 1.07
CA LEU A 25 19.46 -4.58 2.28
C LEU A 25 18.36 -3.56 2.62
N PRO A 26 18.60 -2.22 2.61
CA PRO A 26 17.52 -1.25 2.81
C PRO A 26 16.40 -1.42 1.76
N ARG A 27 16.74 -1.64 0.49
CA ARG A 27 15.77 -1.84 -0.58
C ARG A 27 14.89 -3.09 -0.35
N ILE A 28 15.49 -4.22 0.02
CA ILE A 28 14.76 -5.45 0.32
C ILE A 28 13.84 -5.26 1.52
N LEU A 29 14.34 -4.62 2.58
CA LEU A 29 13.54 -4.34 3.77
C LEU A 29 12.41 -3.35 3.48
N LEU A 30 12.67 -2.30 2.72
CA LEU A 30 11.62 -1.35 2.32
C LEU A 30 10.58 -2.03 1.43
N ALA A 31 10.98 -2.87 0.47
CA ALA A 31 10.07 -3.67 -0.32
C ALA A 31 9.18 -4.56 0.56
N ALA A 32 9.78 -5.22 1.57
CA ALA A 32 9.02 -6.04 2.51
C ALA A 32 8.02 -5.21 3.31
N VAL A 33 8.42 -4.05 3.85
CA VAL A 33 7.56 -3.14 4.62
C VAL A 33 6.41 -2.61 3.77
N VAL A 34 6.69 -2.15 2.56
CA VAL A 34 5.68 -1.63 1.62
C VAL A 34 4.70 -2.72 1.19
N GLY A 35 5.20 -3.90 0.83
CA GLY A 35 4.34 -5.04 0.46
C GLY A 35 3.46 -5.49 1.61
N PHE A 36 4.02 -5.54 2.83
CA PHE A 36 3.28 -5.82 4.07
C PHE A 36 2.15 -4.82 4.28
N ALA A 37 2.45 -3.51 4.17
CA ALA A 37 1.49 -2.43 4.36
C ALA A 37 0.35 -2.49 3.36
N LEU A 38 0.66 -2.60 2.06
CA LEU A 38 -0.34 -2.62 1.00
C LEU A 38 -1.26 -3.83 1.08
N ALA A 39 -0.72 -5.02 1.37
CA ALA A 39 -1.52 -6.23 1.51
C ALA A 39 -2.38 -6.21 2.79
N ALA A 40 -1.85 -5.69 3.90
CA ALA A 40 -2.63 -5.51 5.12
C ALA A 40 -3.79 -4.54 4.89
N ALA A 41 -3.51 -3.35 4.32
CA ALA A 41 -4.54 -2.38 3.97
C ALA A 41 -5.57 -2.95 2.99
N GLY A 42 -5.11 -3.70 1.98
CA GLY A 42 -5.99 -4.38 1.02
C GLY A 42 -6.93 -5.36 1.68
N THR A 43 -6.43 -6.16 2.63
CA THR A 43 -7.27 -7.10 3.41
C THR A 43 -8.37 -6.36 4.16
N ILE A 44 -8.03 -5.27 4.84
CA ILE A 44 -9.00 -4.43 5.55
C ILE A 44 -10.02 -3.83 4.58
N MET A 45 -9.58 -3.28 3.44
CA MET A 45 -10.49 -2.66 2.46
C MET A 45 -11.43 -3.68 1.83
N GLN A 46 -10.94 -4.88 1.50
CA GLN A 46 -11.80 -5.95 0.97
C GLN A 46 -12.89 -6.36 1.95
N GLY A 47 -12.56 -6.52 3.23
CA GLY A 47 -13.54 -6.81 4.27
C GLY A 47 -14.49 -5.64 4.51
N PHE A 48 -13.98 -4.40 4.61
CA PHE A 48 -14.75 -3.19 4.82
C PHE A 48 -15.79 -2.95 3.71
N PHE A 49 -15.38 -3.04 2.45
CA PHE A 49 -16.26 -2.86 1.31
C PHE A 49 -17.09 -4.11 0.97
N ARG A 50 -16.85 -5.22 1.66
CA ARG A 50 -17.44 -6.53 1.33
C ARG A 50 -17.28 -6.85 -0.15
N ASN A 51 -16.10 -6.53 -0.67
CA ASN A 51 -15.78 -6.70 -2.07
C ASN A 51 -14.33 -7.18 -2.21
N PRO A 52 -14.09 -8.38 -2.71
CA PRO A 52 -12.73 -8.92 -2.90
C PRO A 52 -11.89 -8.12 -3.90
N MET A 53 -12.53 -7.22 -4.65
CA MET A 53 -11.91 -6.33 -5.62
C MET A 53 -11.54 -4.96 -5.04
N ALA A 54 -11.76 -4.72 -3.76
CA ALA A 54 -11.42 -3.45 -3.15
C ALA A 54 -9.89 -3.33 -2.97
N ASP A 55 -9.36 -2.18 -3.39
CA ASP A 55 -7.94 -1.81 -3.26
C ASP A 55 -7.82 -0.60 -2.32
N PRO A 56 -6.74 -0.46 -1.55
CA PRO A 56 -6.53 0.69 -0.66
C PRO A 56 -6.60 2.06 -1.36
N SER A 57 -6.33 2.11 -2.66
CA SER A 57 -6.37 3.35 -3.44
C SER A 57 -7.79 3.90 -3.65
N ILE A 58 -8.84 3.08 -3.50
CA ILE A 58 -10.24 3.46 -3.76
C ILE A 58 -10.66 4.73 -3.00
N ILE A 59 -10.15 4.94 -1.80
CA ILE A 59 -10.43 6.14 -1.00
C ILE A 59 -9.52 7.34 -1.33
N GLY A 60 -8.81 7.30 -2.47
CA GLY A 60 -8.04 8.43 -2.99
C GLY A 60 -6.63 8.60 -2.42
N VAL A 61 -6.16 7.71 -1.53
CA VAL A 61 -4.83 7.81 -0.89
C VAL A 61 -3.71 7.94 -1.93
N SER A 62 -3.68 7.05 -2.93
CA SER A 62 -2.64 7.06 -3.96
C SER A 62 -2.71 8.30 -4.86
N ALA A 63 -3.92 8.77 -5.20
CA ALA A 63 -4.10 9.99 -5.99
C ALA A 63 -3.66 11.23 -5.21
N GLY A 64 -3.96 11.30 -3.92
CA GLY A 64 -3.50 12.38 -3.05
C GLY A 64 -1.98 12.39 -2.88
N ALA A 65 -1.37 11.22 -2.70
CA ALA A 65 0.09 11.08 -2.66
C ALA A 65 0.73 11.57 -3.98
N ALA A 66 0.13 11.19 -5.11
CA ALA A 66 0.59 11.63 -6.43
C ALA A 66 0.56 13.15 -6.59
N VAL A 67 -0.51 13.82 -6.15
CA VAL A 67 -0.57 15.29 -6.18
C VAL A 67 0.53 15.89 -5.32
N GLY A 68 0.70 15.40 -4.07
CA GLY A 68 1.73 15.91 -3.17
C GLY A 68 3.14 15.76 -3.73
N ALA A 69 3.48 14.57 -4.23
CA ALA A 69 4.80 14.29 -4.79
C ALA A 69 5.06 15.07 -6.09
N VAL A 70 4.15 15.02 -7.04
CA VAL A 70 4.32 15.68 -8.34
C VAL A 70 4.38 17.20 -8.16
N ALA A 71 3.64 17.78 -7.22
CA ALA A 71 3.75 19.21 -6.91
C ALA A 71 5.16 19.59 -6.45
N VAL A 72 5.76 18.82 -5.55
CA VAL A 72 7.14 19.05 -5.08
C VAL A 72 8.14 18.90 -6.21
N ILE A 73 8.01 17.85 -7.02
CA ILE A 73 8.90 17.61 -8.17
C ILE A 73 8.78 18.74 -9.19
N ALA A 74 7.56 19.16 -9.54
CA ALA A 74 7.30 20.22 -10.50
C ALA A 74 7.87 21.58 -10.05
N LEU A 75 7.76 21.88 -8.76
CA LEU A 75 8.27 23.15 -8.20
C LEU A 75 9.80 23.16 -8.01
N GLY A 76 10.47 22.02 -8.04
CA GLY A 76 11.92 21.89 -7.96
C GLY A 76 12.55 22.40 -6.65
N SER A 77 11.78 22.55 -5.57
CA SER A 77 12.18 23.40 -4.44
C SER A 77 12.40 22.70 -3.09
N VAL A 78 12.31 21.38 -3.01
CA VAL A 78 12.32 20.71 -1.68
C VAL A 78 13.33 19.55 -1.66
N GLY A 79 14.12 19.49 -0.57
CA GLY A 79 15.03 18.38 -0.32
C GLY A 79 14.32 17.05 -0.12
N PRO A 80 15.06 15.94 -0.02
CA PRO A 80 14.53 14.57 -0.08
C PRO A 80 13.39 14.26 0.91
N LEU A 81 13.46 14.78 2.14
CA LEU A 81 12.40 14.61 3.14
C LEU A 81 11.10 15.35 2.79
N GLY A 82 11.16 16.38 1.93
CA GLY A 82 9.98 17.15 1.54
C GLY A 82 9.07 16.40 0.56
N LEU A 83 9.64 15.57 -0.31
CA LEU A 83 8.89 14.77 -1.28
C LEU A 83 8.00 13.75 -0.58
N GLU A 84 8.57 12.95 0.32
CA GLU A 84 7.85 11.91 1.06
C GLU A 84 6.81 12.51 2.01
N ALA A 85 7.17 13.59 2.72
CA ALA A 85 6.22 14.29 3.60
C ALA A 85 5.06 14.90 2.81
N ALA A 86 5.29 15.48 1.63
CA ALA A 86 4.24 16.02 0.78
C ALA A 86 3.33 14.92 0.21
N ALA A 87 3.92 13.80 -0.24
CA ALA A 87 3.17 12.65 -0.69
C ALA A 87 2.30 12.06 0.45
N PHE A 88 2.87 11.89 1.63
CA PHE A 88 2.16 11.41 2.82
C PHE A 88 1.01 12.35 3.22
N ALA A 89 1.27 13.65 3.30
CA ALA A 89 0.25 14.63 3.62
C ALA A 89 -0.87 14.66 2.58
N GLY A 90 -0.52 14.64 1.29
CA GLY A 90 -1.48 14.57 0.19
C GLY A 90 -2.36 13.33 0.26
N ALA A 91 -1.75 12.17 0.58
CA ALA A 91 -2.46 10.90 0.78
C ALA A 91 -3.53 10.98 1.87
N LEU A 92 -3.13 11.46 3.06
CA LEU A 92 -4.05 11.57 4.21
C LEU A 92 -5.11 12.63 3.98
N LEU A 93 -4.77 13.77 3.37
CA LEU A 93 -5.74 14.83 3.04
C LEU A 93 -6.81 14.31 2.06
N ALA A 94 -6.41 13.53 1.05
CA ALA A 94 -7.36 12.93 0.12
C ALA A 94 -8.31 11.95 0.82
N ALA A 95 -7.76 11.02 1.62
CA ALA A 95 -8.57 10.06 2.38
C ALA A 95 -9.54 10.76 3.34
N PHE A 96 -9.07 11.78 4.07
CA PHE A 96 -9.87 12.58 4.98
C PHE A 96 -10.98 13.33 4.23
N THR A 97 -10.67 13.92 3.07
CA THR A 97 -11.65 14.62 2.22
C THR A 97 -12.74 13.65 1.76
N VAL A 98 -12.37 12.46 1.29
CA VAL A 98 -13.33 11.42 0.87
C VAL A 98 -14.22 11.01 2.04
N TYR A 99 -13.63 10.79 3.22
CA TYR A 99 -14.38 10.44 4.42
C TYR A 99 -15.38 11.54 4.82
N LEU A 100 -14.95 12.80 4.83
CA LEU A 100 -15.82 13.94 5.17
C LEU A 100 -16.98 14.09 4.19
N ILE A 101 -16.74 13.96 2.88
CA ILE A 101 -17.78 14.04 1.85
C ILE A 101 -18.79 12.90 2.01
N ALA A 102 -18.31 11.69 2.34
CA ALA A 102 -19.13 10.50 2.48
C ALA A 102 -19.95 10.46 3.77
N THR A 103 -19.48 11.14 4.83
CA THR A 103 -20.12 11.11 6.14
C THR A 103 -21.21 12.16 6.25
N ARG A 104 -22.46 11.74 6.52
CA ARG A 104 -23.61 12.62 6.74
C ARG A 104 -24.39 12.17 7.98
N GLY A 105 -24.66 13.10 8.89
CA GLY A 105 -25.41 12.79 10.11
C GLY A 105 -24.76 11.71 10.99
N GLY A 106 -23.43 11.64 11.03
CA GLY A 106 -22.69 10.65 11.82
C GLY A 106 -22.67 9.24 11.22
N ARG A 107 -23.14 9.06 9.98
CA ARG A 107 -23.12 7.76 9.26
C ARG A 107 -22.30 7.88 7.99
N THR A 108 -21.53 6.82 7.71
CA THR A 108 -20.67 6.75 6.52
C THR A 108 -21.12 5.55 5.65
N PRO A 109 -22.11 5.73 4.74
CA PRO A 109 -22.54 4.66 3.86
C PRO A 109 -21.42 4.23 2.92
N VAL A 110 -21.19 2.93 2.79
CA VAL A 110 -20.13 2.34 1.95
C VAL A 110 -20.24 2.80 0.49
N ALA A 111 -21.46 2.82 -0.07
CA ALA A 111 -21.69 3.27 -1.44
C ALA A 111 -21.30 4.75 -1.65
N THR A 112 -21.65 5.62 -0.68
CA THR A 112 -21.28 7.05 -0.75
C THR A 112 -19.77 7.24 -0.66
N LEU A 113 -19.09 6.43 0.18
CA LEU A 113 -17.64 6.48 0.31
C LEU A 113 -16.94 6.08 -1.01
N LEU A 114 -17.44 5.04 -1.69
CA LEU A 114 -16.93 4.63 -3.00
C LEU A 114 -17.13 5.71 -4.06
N LEU A 115 -18.31 6.29 -4.14
CA LEU A 115 -18.62 7.36 -5.11
C LEU A 115 -17.79 8.62 -4.84
N ALA A 116 -17.65 9.02 -3.57
CA ALA A 116 -16.79 10.13 -3.17
C ALA A 116 -15.32 9.85 -3.54
N GLY A 117 -14.85 8.62 -3.31
CA GLY A 117 -13.51 8.19 -3.69
C GLY A 117 -13.27 8.32 -5.19
N VAL A 118 -14.17 7.83 -6.02
CA VAL A 118 -14.07 7.94 -7.50
C VAL A 118 -14.06 9.41 -7.94
N ALA A 119 -14.93 10.25 -7.39
CA ALA A 119 -15.00 11.67 -7.75
C ALA A 119 -13.73 12.43 -7.35
N VAL A 120 -13.23 12.20 -6.13
CA VAL A 120 -12.00 12.83 -5.63
C VAL A 120 -10.79 12.34 -6.42
N GLN A 121 -10.68 11.05 -6.73
CA GLN A 121 -9.61 10.52 -7.57
C GLN A 121 -9.59 11.13 -8.98
N ALA A 122 -10.76 11.30 -9.59
CA ALA A 122 -10.86 11.95 -10.90
C ALA A 122 -10.38 13.41 -10.86
N LEU A 123 -10.78 14.15 -9.82
CA LEU A 123 -10.32 15.53 -9.61
C LEU A 123 -8.80 15.58 -9.38
N LEU A 124 -8.28 14.74 -8.48
CA LEU A 124 -6.85 14.71 -8.17
C LEU A 124 -6.03 14.24 -9.38
N GLY A 125 -6.56 13.33 -10.19
CA GLY A 125 -5.96 12.91 -11.46
C GLY A 125 -5.84 14.06 -12.47
N ALA A 126 -6.85 14.93 -12.55
CA ALA A 126 -6.79 16.15 -13.36
C ALA A 126 -5.72 17.12 -12.83
N VAL A 127 -5.60 17.27 -11.50
CA VAL A 127 -4.55 18.08 -10.87
C VAL A 127 -3.15 17.51 -11.17
N VAL A 128 -2.96 16.19 -11.07
CA VAL A 128 -1.70 15.53 -11.44
C VAL A 128 -1.36 15.81 -12.91
N SER A 129 -2.33 15.68 -13.82
CA SER A 129 -2.12 15.95 -15.24
C SER A 129 -1.69 17.40 -15.50
N LEU A 130 -2.29 18.36 -14.80
CA LEU A 130 -1.89 19.77 -14.86
C LEU A 130 -0.47 19.97 -14.33
N LEU A 131 -0.14 19.36 -13.19
CA LEU A 131 1.21 19.46 -12.61
C LEU A 131 2.27 18.84 -13.52
N LEU A 132 1.97 17.71 -14.17
CA LEU A 132 2.87 17.11 -15.16
C LEU A 132 3.12 18.04 -16.36
N LEU A 133 2.08 18.71 -16.84
CA LEU A 133 2.21 19.70 -17.93
C LEU A 133 3.14 20.87 -17.52
N LEU A 134 3.11 21.26 -16.23
CA LEU A 134 3.92 22.33 -15.68
C LEU A 134 5.32 21.89 -15.23
N SER A 135 5.62 20.60 -15.21
CA SER A 135 6.86 20.04 -14.64
C SER A 135 8.11 20.30 -15.49
N GLY A 136 7.97 20.71 -16.76
CA GLY A 136 9.12 21.04 -17.61
C GLY A 136 10.19 19.94 -17.64
N GLU A 137 11.41 20.26 -17.23
CA GLU A 137 12.55 19.32 -17.22
C GLU A 137 12.39 18.21 -16.18
N ASN A 138 11.58 18.41 -15.13
CA ASN A 138 11.33 17.44 -14.06
C ASN A 138 10.26 16.40 -14.41
N LEU A 139 9.65 16.48 -15.62
CA LEU A 139 8.58 15.59 -16.06
C LEU A 139 8.98 14.11 -15.97
N ARG A 140 10.19 13.76 -16.35
CA ARG A 140 10.68 12.38 -16.31
C ARG A 140 10.72 11.83 -14.87
N GLU A 141 11.15 12.64 -13.92
CA GLU A 141 11.19 12.24 -12.50
C GLU A 141 9.78 12.04 -11.93
N ALA A 142 8.85 12.96 -12.27
CA ALA A 142 7.46 12.86 -11.86
C ALA A 142 6.79 11.60 -12.41
N ILE A 143 6.98 11.30 -13.70
CA ILE A 143 6.46 10.07 -14.30
C ILE A 143 7.07 8.82 -13.64
N TYR A 144 8.38 8.83 -13.39
CA TYR A 144 9.06 7.71 -12.74
C TYR A 144 8.54 7.46 -11.32
N TRP A 145 8.26 8.52 -10.56
CA TRP A 145 7.66 8.44 -9.24
C TRP A 145 6.25 7.79 -9.29
N LEU A 146 5.43 8.20 -10.27
CA LEU A 146 4.08 7.65 -10.47
C LEU A 146 4.06 6.16 -10.84
N MET A 147 5.15 5.63 -11.39
CA MET A 147 5.28 4.21 -11.75
C MET A 147 5.61 3.30 -10.56
N GLY A 148 5.86 3.88 -9.37
CA GLY A 148 6.27 3.12 -8.19
C GLY A 148 7.67 2.55 -8.29
N HIS A 149 8.53 2.88 -7.35
CA HIS A 149 9.96 2.57 -7.40
C HIS A 149 10.55 2.28 -6.03
N LEU A 150 11.64 1.50 -5.99
CA LEU A 150 12.42 1.19 -4.79
C LEU A 150 13.93 1.48 -4.99
N HIS A 151 14.32 2.14 -6.10
CA HIS A 151 15.72 2.33 -6.47
C HIS A 151 16.47 3.34 -5.58
N ARG A 152 15.76 4.25 -4.92
CA ARG A 152 16.33 5.26 -4.01
C ARG A 152 16.22 4.87 -2.53
N SER A 153 15.86 3.61 -2.23
CA SER A 153 15.65 3.16 -0.86
C SER A 153 16.90 3.31 0.00
N ALA A 154 16.76 3.99 1.12
CA ALA A 154 17.80 4.21 2.12
C ALA A 154 17.37 3.64 3.49
N TRP A 155 18.30 3.58 4.43
CA TRP A 155 18.00 3.16 5.80
C TRP A 155 17.03 4.11 6.51
N ASP A 156 17.07 5.41 6.17
CA ASP A 156 16.18 6.42 6.74
C ASP A 156 14.73 6.15 6.37
N ASP A 157 14.47 5.69 5.12
CA ASP A 157 13.13 5.30 4.67
C ASP A 157 12.62 4.10 5.47
N VAL A 158 13.48 3.09 5.67
CA VAL A 158 13.12 1.91 6.47
C VAL A 158 12.89 2.29 7.93
N ALA A 159 13.74 3.13 8.50
CA ALA A 159 13.65 3.57 9.89
C ALA A 159 12.37 4.36 10.19
N VAL A 160 11.84 5.09 9.19
CA VAL A 160 10.57 5.81 9.32
C VAL A 160 9.38 4.92 8.98
N ALA A 161 9.43 4.22 7.85
CA ALA A 161 8.28 3.46 7.36
C ALA A 161 7.98 2.23 8.22
N ALA A 162 8.99 1.45 8.63
CA ALA A 162 8.76 0.20 9.34
C ALA A 162 8.04 0.39 10.69
N PRO A 163 8.44 1.31 11.59
CA PRO A 163 7.72 1.51 12.85
C PRO A 163 6.28 1.97 12.65
N ILE A 164 6.02 2.85 11.66
CA ILE A 164 4.68 3.39 11.42
C ILE A 164 3.78 2.29 10.84
N VAL A 165 4.28 1.51 9.87
CA VAL A 165 3.53 0.40 9.27
C VAL A 165 3.25 -0.69 10.30
N LEU A 166 4.25 -1.12 11.07
CA LEU A 166 4.07 -2.13 12.11
C LEU A 166 3.15 -1.64 13.22
N GLY A 167 3.32 -0.40 13.69
CA GLY A 167 2.44 0.22 14.67
C GLY A 167 1.00 0.32 14.17
N GLY A 168 0.79 0.79 12.94
CA GLY A 168 -0.52 0.85 12.29
C GLY A 168 -1.16 -0.53 12.13
N PHE A 169 -0.38 -1.53 11.73
CA PHE A 169 -0.84 -2.92 11.66
C PHE A 169 -1.27 -3.45 13.03
N LEU A 170 -0.47 -3.24 14.06
CA LEU A 170 -0.80 -3.68 15.43
C LEU A 170 -2.05 -2.98 15.96
N LEU A 171 -2.28 -1.72 15.60
CA LEU A 171 -3.50 -0.99 15.95
C LEU A 171 -4.74 -1.53 15.22
N LEU A 172 -4.59 -2.16 14.05
CA LEU A 172 -5.68 -2.78 13.29
C LEU A 172 -6.05 -4.18 13.81
N LEU A 173 -5.12 -4.91 14.43
CA LEU A 173 -5.34 -6.29 14.90
C LEU A 173 -6.55 -6.45 15.85
N PRO A 174 -6.79 -5.56 16.82
CA PRO A 174 -7.97 -5.69 17.68
C PRO A 174 -9.30 -5.65 16.93
N TYR A 175 -9.35 -4.97 15.77
CA TYR A 175 -10.57 -4.76 14.99
C TYR A 175 -10.87 -5.84 13.95
N VAL A 176 -10.04 -6.89 13.85
CA VAL A 176 -10.29 -7.99 12.90
C VAL A 176 -11.55 -8.80 13.25
N ARG A 177 -11.92 -8.85 14.53
CA ARG A 177 -13.16 -9.48 14.98
C ARG A 177 -14.37 -8.69 14.53
N GLU A 178 -14.37 -7.40 14.76
CA GLU A 178 -15.41 -6.47 14.32
C GLU A 178 -15.53 -6.46 12.79
N LEU A 179 -14.39 -6.56 12.08
CA LEU A 179 -14.39 -6.66 10.62
C LEU A 179 -15.08 -7.95 10.14
N ASN A 180 -14.84 -9.09 10.80
CA ASN A 180 -15.56 -10.32 10.49
C ASN A 180 -17.07 -10.19 10.73
N VAL A 181 -17.48 -9.50 11.77
CA VAL A 181 -18.90 -9.25 12.07
C VAL A 181 -19.53 -8.31 11.03
N LEU A 182 -18.79 -7.28 10.59
CA LEU A 182 -19.25 -6.36 9.55
C LEU A 182 -19.51 -7.06 8.19
N LEU A 183 -18.90 -8.21 7.93
CA LEU A 183 -19.20 -9.00 6.72
C LEU A 183 -20.65 -9.47 6.68
N LEU A 184 -21.28 -9.71 7.83
CA LEU A 184 -22.68 -10.14 7.94
C LEU A 184 -23.67 -9.03 7.61
N GLY A 185 -23.25 -7.77 7.76
CA GLY A 185 -24.07 -6.58 7.54
C GLY A 185 -23.91 -5.57 8.66
N GLU A 186 -24.15 -4.29 8.35
CA GLU A 186 -24.06 -3.22 9.36
C GLU A 186 -25.18 -3.34 10.43
N GLU A 187 -26.38 -3.75 10.03
CA GLU A 187 -27.53 -3.96 10.94
C GLU A 187 -27.27 -5.12 11.89
N ASP A 188 -26.77 -6.25 11.37
CA ASP A 188 -26.42 -7.43 12.18
C ASP A 188 -25.26 -7.12 13.12
N ALA A 189 -24.25 -6.40 12.65
CA ALA A 189 -23.11 -5.96 13.47
C ALA A 189 -23.56 -5.07 14.63
N HIS A 190 -24.49 -4.15 14.37
CA HIS A 190 -25.06 -3.29 15.40
C HIS A 190 -25.89 -4.09 16.42
N ALA A 191 -26.65 -5.08 15.96
CA ALA A 191 -27.49 -5.93 16.83
C ALA A 191 -26.66 -6.76 17.83
N VAL A 192 -25.43 -7.14 17.47
CA VAL A 192 -24.49 -7.85 18.37
C VAL A 192 -23.58 -6.91 19.17
N GLY A 193 -23.83 -5.59 19.14
CA GLY A 193 -23.16 -4.60 19.98
C GLY A 193 -21.88 -4.01 19.42
N VAL A 194 -21.60 -4.16 18.12
CA VAL A 194 -20.48 -3.50 17.47
C VAL A 194 -20.81 -2.03 17.22
N ASP A 195 -19.92 -1.12 17.64
CA ASP A 195 -19.98 0.29 17.26
C ASP A 195 -19.50 0.44 15.81
N VAL A 196 -20.45 0.30 14.86
CA VAL A 196 -20.20 0.21 13.43
C VAL A 196 -19.45 1.44 12.91
N GLU A 197 -19.88 2.66 13.26
CA GLU A 197 -19.27 3.86 12.70
C GLU A 197 -17.87 4.12 13.25
N ARG A 198 -17.66 3.85 14.53
CA ARG A 198 -16.32 3.93 15.14
C ARG A 198 -15.39 2.90 14.54
N THR A 199 -15.84 1.67 14.35
CA THR A 199 -15.07 0.59 13.73
C THR A 199 -14.69 0.95 12.29
N LYS A 200 -15.64 1.45 11.50
CA LYS A 200 -15.40 1.95 10.13
C LYS A 200 -14.33 3.04 10.10
N LEU A 201 -14.45 4.05 10.97
CA LEU A 201 -13.49 5.15 11.06
C LEU A 201 -12.08 4.64 11.35
N LEU A 202 -11.94 3.76 12.34
CA LEU A 202 -10.61 3.25 12.77
C LEU A 202 -9.98 2.33 11.72
N LEU A 203 -10.78 1.48 11.07
CA LEU A 203 -10.31 0.62 9.98
C LEU A 203 -9.86 1.45 8.77
N LEU A 204 -10.67 2.45 8.36
CA LEU A 204 -10.33 3.36 7.27
C LEU A 204 -9.09 4.20 7.59
N ALA A 205 -9.04 4.79 8.77
CA ALA A 205 -7.90 5.61 9.18
C ALA A 205 -6.60 4.80 9.26
N GLY A 206 -6.65 3.61 9.86
CA GLY A 206 -5.49 2.74 9.97
C GLY A 206 -5.01 2.22 8.60
N ALA A 207 -5.93 1.76 7.75
CA ALA A 207 -5.59 1.33 6.40
C ALA A 207 -5.06 2.49 5.53
N SER A 208 -5.65 3.69 5.65
CA SER A 208 -5.15 4.90 4.97
C SER A 208 -3.76 5.28 5.45
N LEU A 209 -3.50 5.22 6.75
CA LEU A 209 -2.19 5.54 7.33
C LEU A 209 -1.09 4.63 6.79
N VAL A 210 -1.28 3.30 6.87
CA VAL A 210 -0.24 2.36 6.40
C VAL A 210 -0.05 2.44 4.89
N THR A 211 -1.12 2.69 4.13
CA THR A 211 -1.05 2.91 2.67
C THR A 211 -0.33 4.23 2.35
N ALA A 212 -0.63 5.32 3.07
CA ALA A 212 0.00 6.62 2.87
C ALA A 212 1.52 6.55 3.08
N VAL A 213 1.96 5.85 4.13
CA VAL A 213 3.41 5.61 4.37
C VAL A 213 4.01 4.77 3.23
N ALA A 214 3.36 3.69 2.83
CA ALA A 214 3.87 2.84 1.76
C ALA A 214 4.04 3.60 0.44
N VAL A 215 3.02 4.39 0.05
CA VAL A 215 3.03 5.18 -1.20
C VAL A 215 4.01 6.35 -1.11
N SER A 216 4.18 6.99 0.05
CA SER A 216 5.10 8.12 0.19
C SER A 216 6.56 7.74 -0.06
N VAL A 217 6.98 6.55 0.35
CA VAL A 217 8.38 6.07 0.21
C VAL A 217 8.64 5.28 -1.08
N ALA A 218 7.60 4.70 -1.69
CA ALA A 218 7.77 3.80 -2.84
C ALA A 218 7.04 4.26 -4.11
N GLY A 219 6.32 5.39 -4.07
CA GLY A 219 5.44 5.81 -5.16
C GLY A 219 4.19 4.93 -5.28
N VAL A 220 3.46 5.06 -6.39
CA VAL A 220 2.20 4.34 -6.58
C VAL A 220 2.49 2.90 -7.03
N ILE A 221 2.21 1.93 -6.17
CA ILE A 221 2.33 0.50 -6.46
C ILE A 221 0.92 -0.11 -6.39
N GLY A 222 0.43 -0.56 -7.53
CA GLY A 222 -0.89 -1.20 -7.64
C GLY A 222 -0.84 -2.72 -7.50
N PHE A 223 -2.02 -3.32 -7.42
CA PHE A 223 -2.28 -4.76 -7.43
C PHE A 223 -1.85 -5.54 -6.18
N VAL A 224 -0.86 -5.11 -5.40
CA VAL A 224 -0.41 -5.84 -4.20
C VAL A 224 -1.57 -5.98 -3.20
N GLY A 225 -2.25 -4.87 -2.87
CA GLY A 225 -3.39 -4.85 -1.97
C GLY A 225 -4.65 -5.54 -2.52
N LEU A 226 -4.72 -5.73 -3.84
CA LEU A 226 -5.82 -6.41 -4.49
C LEU A 226 -5.62 -7.93 -4.54
N ILE A 227 -4.49 -8.37 -5.07
CA ILE A 227 -4.23 -9.76 -5.44
C ILE A 227 -3.82 -10.59 -4.24
N VAL A 228 -2.88 -10.08 -3.44
CA VAL A 228 -2.30 -10.87 -2.36
C VAL A 228 -3.35 -11.28 -1.33
N PRO A 229 -4.21 -10.39 -0.80
CA PRO A 229 -5.26 -10.80 0.13
C PRO A 229 -6.23 -11.79 -0.48
N HIS A 230 -6.58 -11.61 -1.76
CA HIS A 230 -7.48 -12.52 -2.45
C HIS A 230 -6.86 -13.92 -2.59
N ALA A 231 -5.62 -14.00 -3.08
CA ALA A 231 -4.91 -15.29 -3.22
C ALA A 231 -4.73 -16.00 -1.87
N VAL A 232 -4.37 -15.25 -0.82
CA VAL A 232 -4.22 -15.80 0.53
C VAL A 232 -5.56 -16.31 1.08
N ARG A 233 -6.67 -15.59 0.82
CA ARG A 233 -8.01 -16.00 1.24
C ARG A 233 -8.42 -17.37 0.68
N LEU A 234 -8.02 -17.70 -0.54
CA LEU A 234 -8.26 -19.01 -1.15
C LEU A 234 -7.55 -20.16 -0.40
N VAL A 235 -6.48 -19.84 0.33
CA VAL A 235 -5.68 -20.83 1.06
C VAL A 235 -6.08 -20.93 2.53
N VAL A 236 -6.21 -19.77 3.21
CA VAL A 236 -6.42 -19.71 4.67
C VAL A 236 -7.88 -19.46 5.06
N GLY A 237 -8.76 -19.19 4.08
CA GLY A 237 -10.16 -18.88 4.31
C GLY A 237 -10.43 -17.39 4.61
N PRO A 238 -11.69 -17.03 4.88
CA PRO A 238 -12.15 -15.65 5.00
C PRO A 238 -11.97 -15.03 6.39
N ASP A 239 -11.59 -15.81 7.42
CA ASP A 239 -11.42 -15.25 8.78
C ASP A 239 -10.25 -14.27 8.86
N HIS A 240 -10.56 -12.99 9.07
CA HIS A 240 -9.57 -11.91 9.12
C HIS A 240 -8.54 -12.05 10.24
N ARG A 241 -8.78 -12.89 11.26
CA ARG A 241 -7.79 -13.17 12.32
C ARG A 241 -6.55 -13.86 11.76
N VAL A 242 -6.74 -14.72 10.74
CA VAL A 242 -5.66 -15.42 10.05
C VAL A 242 -5.33 -14.71 8.74
N LEU A 243 -6.35 -14.26 8.01
CA LEU A 243 -6.21 -13.64 6.70
C LEU A 243 -5.36 -12.36 6.75
N LEU A 244 -5.58 -11.48 7.73
CA LEU A 244 -4.85 -10.21 7.82
C LEU A 244 -3.34 -10.41 8.02
N PRO A 245 -2.84 -11.15 9.03
CA PRO A 245 -1.41 -11.38 9.18
C PRO A 245 -0.83 -12.21 8.03
N ALA A 246 -1.52 -13.24 7.56
CA ALA A 246 -1.04 -14.05 6.44
C ALA A 246 -0.88 -13.21 5.16
N SER A 247 -1.85 -12.35 4.85
CA SER A 247 -1.77 -11.43 3.69
C SER A 247 -0.64 -10.42 3.83
N ALA A 248 -0.44 -9.86 5.01
CA ALA A 248 0.64 -8.91 5.25
C ALA A 248 2.02 -9.52 4.96
N PHE A 249 2.31 -10.72 5.50
CA PHE A 249 3.58 -11.42 5.23
C PHE A 249 3.69 -11.89 3.79
N ALA A 250 2.60 -12.39 3.18
CA ALA A 250 2.59 -12.75 1.76
C ALA A 250 2.84 -11.54 0.87
N GLY A 251 2.31 -10.36 1.22
CA GLY A 251 2.56 -9.11 0.52
C GLY A 251 4.01 -8.67 0.59
N ALA A 252 4.65 -8.81 1.76
CA ALA A 252 6.07 -8.58 1.93
C ALA A 252 6.89 -9.48 0.98
N ALA A 253 6.62 -10.78 0.99
CA ALA A 253 7.29 -11.74 0.12
C ALA A 253 7.05 -11.46 -1.37
N PHE A 254 5.81 -11.14 -1.74
CA PHE A 254 5.42 -10.82 -3.11
C PHE A 254 6.15 -9.59 -3.64
N LEU A 255 6.21 -8.49 -2.87
CA LEU A 255 6.85 -7.28 -3.35
C LEU A 255 8.38 -7.41 -3.39
N VAL A 256 9.00 -8.15 -2.47
CA VAL A 256 10.43 -8.48 -2.56
C VAL A 256 10.73 -9.32 -3.81
N ALA A 257 9.89 -10.30 -4.13
CA ALA A 257 10.04 -11.11 -5.33
C ALA A 257 9.88 -10.28 -6.61
N THR A 258 8.85 -9.43 -6.69
CA THR A 258 8.61 -8.56 -7.85
C THR A 258 9.69 -7.50 -8.02
N ASP A 259 10.21 -6.91 -6.93
CA ASP A 259 11.36 -6.00 -7.00
C ASP A 259 12.63 -6.74 -7.47
N THR A 260 12.80 -8.00 -7.07
CA THR A 260 13.92 -8.82 -7.56
C THR A 260 13.81 -9.07 -9.06
N ILE A 261 12.62 -9.38 -9.56
CA ILE A 261 12.36 -9.53 -11.01
C ILE A 261 12.60 -8.21 -11.75
N ALA A 262 12.16 -7.08 -11.19
CA ALA A 262 12.33 -5.75 -11.78
C ALA A 262 13.80 -5.39 -12.03
N ARG A 263 14.73 -6.02 -11.30
CA ARG A 263 16.20 -5.80 -11.40
C ARG A 263 16.94 -6.74 -12.35
N VAL A 264 16.29 -7.75 -12.90
CA VAL A 264 16.99 -8.79 -13.73
C VAL A 264 17.30 -8.29 -15.14
N GLY A 265 16.65 -7.21 -15.63
CA GLY A 265 16.86 -6.69 -16.99
C GLY A 265 18.10 -5.82 -17.16
N ALA A 266 18.40 -5.43 -18.41
CA ALA A 266 19.48 -4.50 -18.76
C ALA A 266 19.22 -3.07 -18.21
N ALA A 267 17.96 -2.74 -17.95
CA ALA A 267 17.53 -1.52 -17.26
C ALA A 267 16.61 -1.93 -16.10
N GLU A 268 16.81 -1.30 -14.94
CA GLU A 268 15.90 -1.50 -13.81
C GLU A 268 14.51 -0.95 -14.15
N LEU A 269 13.50 -1.81 -14.04
CA LEU A 269 12.12 -1.40 -14.24
C LEU A 269 11.53 -0.86 -12.93
N PRO A 270 10.64 0.15 -12.98
CA PRO A 270 9.80 0.48 -11.84
C PRO A 270 9.02 -0.74 -11.37
N VAL A 271 9.05 -1.01 -10.05
CA VAL A 271 8.41 -2.22 -9.49
C VAL A 271 6.90 -2.24 -9.73
N GLY A 272 6.26 -1.07 -9.77
CA GLY A 272 4.83 -0.96 -10.07
C GLY A 272 4.44 -1.45 -11.46
N ILE A 273 5.35 -1.37 -12.44
CA ILE A 273 5.14 -1.98 -13.77
C ILE A 273 5.09 -3.51 -13.64
N VAL A 274 6.03 -4.10 -12.89
CA VAL A 274 6.09 -5.56 -12.72
C VAL A 274 4.88 -6.07 -11.95
N THR A 275 4.47 -5.37 -10.89
CA THR A 275 3.25 -5.74 -10.14
C THR A 275 2.00 -5.64 -11.02
N ALA A 276 1.91 -4.66 -11.92
CA ALA A 276 0.80 -4.52 -12.85
C ALA A 276 0.80 -5.64 -13.91
N PHE A 277 1.96 -5.99 -14.48
CA PHE A 277 2.08 -7.09 -15.44
C PHE A 277 1.71 -8.45 -14.86
N LEU A 278 2.03 -8.70 -13.60
CA LEU A 278 1.64 -9.93 -12.91
C LEU A 278 0.18 -9.87 -12.46
N GLY A 279 -0.25 -8.69 -12.04
CA GLY A 279 -1.53 -8.47 -11.39
C GLY A 279 -2.71 -8.43 -12.34
N ALA A 280 -2.61 -7.68 -13.42
CA ALA A 280 -3.74 -7.51 -14.33
C ALA A 280 -4.19 -8.82 -15.00
N PRO A 281 -3.30 -9.70 -15.52
CA PRO A 281 -3.71 -10.99 -16.04
C PRO A 281 -4.34 -11.90 -15.00
N PHE A 282 -3.78 -11.93 -13.78
CA PHE A 282 -4.36 -12.70 -12.68
C PHE A 282 -5.76 -12.22 -12.32
N PHE A 283 -5.95 -10.90 -12.28
CA PHE A 283 -7.25 -10.29 -12.01
C PHE A 283 -8.28 -10.61 -13.11
N LEU A 284 -7.88 -10.52 -14.39
CA LEU A 284 -8.74 -10.88 -15.51
C LEU A 284 -9.13 -12.37 -15.50
N TYR A 285 -8.20 -13.24 -15.09
CA TYR A 285 -8.49 -14.66 -14.90
C TYR A 285 -9.56 -14.87 -13.81
N LEU A 286 -9.41 -14.20 -12.66
CA LEU A 286 -10.37 -14.28 -11.56
C LEU A 286 -11.76 -13.78 -11.95
N LEU A 287 -11.85 -12.70 -12.75
CA LEU A 287 -13.14 -12.19 -13.22
C LEU A 287 -13.88 -13.18 -14.12
N ARG A 288 -13.15 -14.05 -14.80
CA ARG A 288 -13.74 -15.08 -15.67
C ARG A 288 -14.29 -16.26 -14.89
N ASP A 289 -13.72 -16.56 -13.74
CA ASP A 289 -14.10 -17.68 -12.89
C ASP A 289 -15.23 -17.26 -11.94
N ARG A 290 -16.43 -17.87 -12.07
CA ARG A 290 -17.64 -17.45 -11.35
C ARG A 290 -17.58 -17.69 -9.83
N GLU A 291 -16.59 -18.41 -9.31
CA GLU A 291 -16.41 -18.69 -7.88
C GLU A 291 -15.89 -17.49 -7.06
N VAL A 292 -15.53 -16.40 -7.73
CA VAL A 292 -14.92 -15.21 -7.10
C VAL A 292 -15.92 -14.38 -6.26
N TYR A 293 -17.21 -14.60 -6.40
CA TYR A 293 -18.24 -13.76 -5.75
C TYR A 293 -18.75 -14.26 -4.40
N ALA A 294 -18.21 -15.36 -3.87
CA ALA A 294 -18.54 -15.83 -2.53
C ALA A 294 -17.58 -15.23 -1.50
N LEU A 295 -17.99 -14.16 -0.84
CA LEU A 295 -17.41 -13.68 0.43
C LEU A 295 -18.13 -14.38 1.59
#